data_d5972e5d3b32124e872542997ce705f0
#
_entry.id   d5972e5d3b32124e872542997ce705f0
#
_cell.length_a   1.000
_cell.length_b   1.000
_cell.length_c   1.000
_cell.angle_alpha   90.00
_cell.angle_beta   90.00
_cell.angle_gamma   90.00
#
_symmetry.space_group_name_H-M   'P 1'
#
loop_
_entity.id
_entity.type
_entity.pdbx_description
1 polymer ?
#
loop_
_entity_poly.entity_id
_entity_poly.type
_entity_poly.pdbx_seq_one_letter_code
_entity_poly.pdbx_strand_id
1 'polypeptide(L)'
;MTTEEYRKKRPLAIFLHYFKNHRQLFAVDITCALLIALIDLAFPLVTRASLYDLLPNGKFGVFFALMGTCLAFYVLRSFLNYIVCYYGHTFGIRVEADIRADLFRHMQDMSYDFYDANRTGQLMSRLTSDLFELTELAHHGPEDVLTSSVTIIGALVVMATIRWELALVVGILVPIFLFVIMSMRSSLGSVSVGVKQKTGHINTEIESSLSGIRTAKAFGNEDMEIRRFDAANEIFKTSKRAFHKAMGRFNSTMELFLTVLNVVVIAVGGFMIMQGKMDYRDLVTFSLYIATFVNPMRKLSTLSEMFANGFAGLNRFVEIMRTEPTIQDAADAKPLENVTGSIRVDHVSFTYDGTLPVLHDVSLDVAPGETVAIVGPSGGGKSTLCQLIPRFYDVTEGSISIDGQDVRHIQQHSLHKAIGIVQQDVFLFADTILENIRYGRPDATDEEVIEAAKQAEIYADIQAMPKGFQTYVGERGTLLSGGQKQRVAIARIFLMNPPILILDEATSALDSVTEAKIQRAFDNLSRGRTTLIIAHRLSTIRSASRIISIADGRITESGTHGELLQKGGVYADLYNTQNALALEALKG
;
A
#
# COMPACT_ATOMS: atom_id res chain seq x y z
N MET A 1 -7.58 16.04 7.75
CA MET A 1 -8.40 15.58 8.93
C MET A 1 -7.45 15.07 9.99
N THR A 2 -7.74 15.25 11.28
CA THR A 2 -6.96 14.67 12.39
C THR A 2 -7.36 13.20 12.63
N THR A 3 -6.48 12.40 13.24
CA THR A 3 -6.78 10.99 13.59
C THR A 3 -8.04 10.87 14.46
N GLU A 4 -8.26 11.83 15.35
CA GLU A 4 -9.47 11.89 16.17
C GLU A 4 -10.75 12.12 15.33
N GLU A 5 -10.67 12.93 14.27
CA GLU A 5 -11.79 13.10 13.33
C GLU A 5 -12.08 11.83 12.53
N TYR A 6 -11.03 11.04 12.14
CA TYR A 6 -11.21 9.75 11.50
C TYR A 6 -11.89 8.72 12.42
N ARG A 7 -11.63 8.78 13.73
CA ARG A 7 -12.29 7.90 14.73
C ARG A 7 -13.76 8.20 14.91
N LYS A 8 -14.14 9.48 14.94
CA LYS A 8 -15.52 9.91 15.21
C LYS A 8 -16.46 9.78 14.03
N LYS A 9 -15.96 9.89 12.79
CA LYS A 9 -16.79 9.92 11.59
C LYS A 9 -17.00 8.52 11.01
N ARG A 10 -18.18 8.31 10.37
CA ARG A 10 -18.45 7.10 9.58
C ARG A 10 -17.58 7.09 8.32
N PRO A 11 -17.15 5.90 7.81
CA PRO A 11 -16.31 5.82 6.62
C PRO A 11 -16.83 6.62 5.43
N LEU A 12 -18.13 6.52 5.14
CA LEU A 12 -18.75 7.28 4.04
C LEU A 12 -18.64 8.81 4.23
N ALA A 13 -18.76 9.31 5.47
CA ALA A 13 -18.61 10.73 5.74
C ALA A 13 -17.16 11.22 5.56
N ILE A 14 -16.19 10.35 5.87
CA ILE A 14 -14.77 10.59 5.59
C ILE A 14 -14.55 10.67 4.08
N PHE A 15 -15.07 9.70 3.33
CA PHE A 15 -14.96 9.67 1.88
C PHE A 15 -15.54 10.93 1.22
N LEU A 16 -16.76 11.31 1.60
CA LEU A 16 -17.41 12.51 1.09
C LEU A 16 -16.68 13.82 1.48
N HIS A 17 -15.85 13.80 2.52
CA HIS A 17 -15.02 14.95 2.86
C HIS A 17 -14.01 15.29 1.76
N TYR A 18 -13.43 14.30 1.11
CA TYR A 18 -12.48 14.52 0.01
C TYR A 18 -13.14 15.14 -1.24
N PHE A 19 -14.46 15.00 -1.40
CA PHE A 19 -15.18 15.62 -2.51
C PHE A 19 -15.23 17.15 -2.40
N LYS A 20 -15.12 17.72 -1.19
CA LYS A 20 -15.24 19.17 -0.98
C LYS A 20 -14.22 19.97 -1.77
N ASN A 21 -12.98 19.48 -1.86
CA ASN A 21 -11.90 20.16 -2.56
C ASN A 21 -12.12 20.18 -4.08
N HIS A 22 -12.89 19.22 -4.60
CA HIS A 22 -13.10 19.01 -6.03
C HIS A 22 -14.56 19.15 -6.45
N ARG A 23 -15.39 19.82 -5.64
CA ARG A 23 -16.84 19.96 -5.85
C ARG A 23 -17.24 20.54 -7.21
N GLN A 24 -16.40 21.38 -7.81
CA GLN A 24 -16.69 21.98 -9.13
C GLN A 24 -16.60 20.93 -10.24
N LEU A 25 -15.58 20.07 -10.22
CA LEU A 25 -15.45 18.97 -11.19
C LEU A 25 -16.60 17.98 -11.06
N PHE A 26 -16.96 17.61 -9.83
CA PHE A 26 -18.10 16.74 -9.56
C PHE A 26 -19.42 17.35 -10.05
N ALA A 27 -19.65 18.65 -9.82
CA ALA A 27 -20.85 19.32 -10.28
C ALA A 27 -20.94 19.38 -11.82
N VAL A 28 -19.81 19.65 -12.51
CA VAL A 28 -19.75 19.63 -13.98
C VAL A 28 -20.07 18.24 -14.51
N ASP A 29 -19.45 17.21 -13.95
CA ASP A 29 -19.67 15.81 -14.32
C ASP A 29 -21.15 15.42 -14.21
N ILE A 30 -21.75 15.56 -13.03
CA ILE A 30 -23.14 15.22 -12.77
C ILE A 30 -24.10 16.04 -13.65
N THR A 31 -23.82 17.33 -13.85
CA THR A 31 -24.69 18.18 -14.69
C THR A 31 -24.65 17.73 -16.15
N CYS A 32 -23.46 17.46 -16.70
CA CYS A 32 -23.33 16.98 -18.07
C CYS A 32 -23.97 15.59 -18.24
N ALA A 33 -23.80 14.69 -17.29
CA ALA A 33 -24.40 13.37 -17.30
C ALA A 33 -25.94 13.43 -17.26
N LEU A 34 -26.52 14.34 -16.48
CA LEU A 34 -27.96 14.59 -16.46
C LEU A 34 -28.48 15.18 -17.80
N LEU A 35 -27.73 16.10 -18.40
CA LEU A 35 -28.08 16.65 -19.72
C LEU A 35 -28.08 15.56 -20.80
N ILE A 36 -27.12 14.64 -20.76
CA ILE A 36 -27.10 13.47 -21.66
C ILE A 36 -28.37 12.63 -21.48
N ALA A 37 -28.73 12.31 -20.23
CA ALA A 37 -29.95 11.55 -19.94
C ALA A 37 -31.22 12.23 -20.46
N LEU A 38 -31.33 13.56 -20.33
CA LEU A 38 -32.47 14.35 -20.86
C LEU A 38 -32.52 14.34 -22.39
N ILE A 39 -31.37 14.45 -23.07
CA ILE A 39 -31.30 14.34 -24.54
C ILE A 39 -31.78 12.97 -25.01
N ASP A 40 -31.35 11.91 -24.33
CA ASP A 40 -31.73 10.53 -24.66
C ASP A 40 -33.23 10.28 -24.42
N LEU A 41 -33.85 10.91 -23.41
CA LEU A 41 -35.29 10.85 -23.15
C LEU A 41 -36.12 11.66 -24.15
N ALA A 42 -35.58 12.74 -24.70
CA ALA A 42 -36.29 13.62 -25.62
C ALA A 42 -36.48 13.01 -27.02
N PHE A 43 -35.54 12.23 -27.51
CA PHE A 43 -35.53 11.71 -28.88
C PHE A 43 -36.76 10.87 -29.26
N PRO A 44 -37.22 9.90 -28.44
CA PRO A 44 -38.45 9.15 -28.74
C PRO A 44 -39.70 10.06 -28.82
N LEU A 45 -39.79 11.15 -28.03
CA LEU A 45 -40.89 12.13 -28.10
C LEU A 45 -40.87 12.90 -29.42
N VAL A 46 -39.68 13.33 -29.86
CA VAL A 46 -39.53 14.02 -31.15
C VAL A 46 -39.91 13.08 -32.30
N THR A 47 -39.52 11.82 -32.24
CA THR A 47 -39.94 10.82 -33.23
C THR A 47 -41.45 10.63 -33.22
N ARG A 48 -42.10 10.57 -32.07
CA ARG A 48 -43.53 10.48 -31.92
C ARG A 48 -44.25 11.70 -32.58
N ALA A 49 -43.84 12.91 -32.23
CA ALA A 49 -44.39 14.13 -32.79
C ALA A 49 -44.25 14.17 -34.34
N SER A 50 -43.11 13.70 -34.85
CA SER A 50 -42.86 13.60 -36.28
C SER A 50 -43.82 12.64 -36.99
N LEU A 51 -44.09 11.48 -36.38
CA LEU A 51 -45.00 10.46 -36.92
C LEU A 51 -46.48 10.85 -36.82
N TYR A 52 -46.88 11.66 -35.82
CA TYR A 52 -48.27 12.08 -35.64
C TYR A 52 -48.65 13.30 -36.43
N ASP A 53 -47.78 14.32 -36.54
CA ASP A 53 -48.13 15.63 -37.12
C ASP A 53 -47.34 15.95 -38.38
N LEU A 54 -46.01 15.80 -38.36
CA LEU A 54 -45.19 16.37 -39.43
C LEU A 54 -45.27 15.58 -40.74
N LEU A 55 -45.12 14.26 -40.69
CA LEU A 55 -45.14 13.42 -41.88
C LEU A 55 -46.53 13.27 -42.49
N PRO A 56 -47.61 12.98 -41.70
CA PRO A 56 -48.96 12.86 -42.28
C PRO A 56 -49.49 14.15 -42.91
N ASN A 57 -49.09 15.31 -42.36
CA ASN A 57 -49.53 16.60 -42.86
C ASN A 57 -48.61 17.21 -43.93
N GLY A 58 -47.64 16.45 -44.46
CA GLY A 58 -46.72 16.90 -45.50
C GLY A 58 -45.78 18.04 -45.08
N LYS A 59 -45.56 18.27 -43.75
CA LYS A 59 -44.70 19.33 -43.23
C LYS A 59 -43.20 18.93 -43.30
N PHE A 60 -42.74 18.52 -44.48
CA PHE A 60 -41.38 17.95 -44.66
C PHE A 60 -40.27 18.92 -44.30
N GLY A 61 -40.44 20.25 -44.59
CA GLY A 61 -39.44 21.25 -44.20
C GLY A 61 -39.20 21.32 -42.68
N VAL A 62 -40.30 21.29 -41.91
CA VAL A 62 -40.25 21.28 -40.44
C VAL A 62 -39.64 19.95 -39.93
N PHE A 63 -40.02 18.83 -40.56
CA PHE A 63 -39.49 17.51 -40.22
C PHE A 63 -37.95 17.46 -40.38
N PHE A 64 -37.44 17.91 -41.55
CA PHE A 64 -35.97 17.89 -41.78
C PHE A 64 -35.24 18.90 -40.88
N ALA A 65 -35.83 20.07 -40.61
CA ALA A 65 -35.28 21.02 -39.64
C ALA A 65 -35.21 20.42 -38.24
N LEU A 66 -36.25 19.69 -37.81
CA LEU A 66 -36.29 19.01 -36.52
C LEU A 66 -35.26 17.88 -36.43
N MET A 67 -35.09 17.08 -37.51
CA MET A 67 -34.05 16.04 -37.59
C MET A 67 -32.67 16.65 -37.56
N GLY A 68 -32.45 17.79 -38.25
CA GLY A 68 -31.20 18.54 -38.15
C GLY A 68 -30.90 19.02 -36.72
N THR A 69 -31.94 19.51 -36.03
CA THR A 69 -31.84 19.90 -34.61
C THR A 69 -31.49 18.70 -33.73
N CYS A 70 -32.14 17.55 -33.92
CA CYS A 70 -31.77 16.31 -33.20
C CYS A 70 -30.33 15.92 -33.45
N LEU A 71 -29.86 16.01 -34.69
CA LEU A 71 -28.45 15.72 -35.00
C LEU A 71 -27.52 16.67 -34.26
N ALA A 72 -27.84 17.97 -34.21
CA ALA A 72 -27.05 18.94 -33.44
C ALA A 72 -27.03 18.61 -31.93
N PHE A 73 -28.17 18.16 -31.35
CA PHE A 73 -28.22 17.70 -29.96
C PHE A 73 -27.42 16.43 -29.74
N TYR A 74 -27.36 15.50 -30.71
CA TYR A 74 -26.49 14.32 -30.58
C TYR A 74 -25.01 14.65 -30.71
N VAL A 75 -24.65 15.66 -31.50
CA VAL A 75 -23.26 16.20 -31.52
C VAL A 75 -22.94 16.84 -30.16
N LEU A 76 -23.88 17.66 -29.62
CA LEU A 76 -23.71 18.20 -28.26
C LEU A 76 -23.59 17.09 -27.21
N ARG A 77 -24.46 16.07 -27.30
CA ARG A 77 -24.37 14.88 -26.41
C ARG A 77 -23.01 14.21 -26.46
N SER A 78 -22.42 14.05 -27.64
CA SER A 78 -21.09 13.50 -27.81
C SER A 78 -20.02 14.36 -27.11
N PHE A 79 -20.13 15.68 -27.24
CA PHE A 79 -19.26 16.62 -26.55
C PHE A 79 -19.44 16.58 -25.03
N LEU A 80 -20.69 16.54 -24.54
CA LEU A 80 -20.99 16.37 -23.11
C LEU A 80 -20.43 15.04 -22.58
N ASN A 81 -20.53 13.97 -23.36
CA ASN A 81 -19.95 12.68 -22.99
C ASN A 81 -18.42 12.73 -22.88
N TYR A 82 -17.77 13.50 -23.76
CA TYR A 82 -16.33 13.76 -23.62
C TYR A 82 -16.02 14.50 -22.30
N ILE A 83 -16.85 15.50 -21.93
CA ILE A 83 -16.70 16.24 -20.66
C ILE A 83 -16.86 15.28 -19.48
N VAL A 84 -17.89 14.44 -19.44
CA VAL A 84 -18.13 13.45 -18.39
C VAL A 84 -16.92 12.49 -18.29
N CYS A 85 -16.50 11.93 -19.41
CA CYS A 85 -15.38 11.01 -19.42
C CYS A 85 -14.07 11.64 -18.92
N TYR A 86 -13.75 12.88 -19.36
CA TYR A 86 -12.52 13.56 -18.99
C TYR A 86 -12.57 14.14 -17.57
N TYR A 87 -13.59 14.94 -17.25
CA TYR A 87 -13.66 15.65 -15.97
C TYR A 87 -14.12 14.76 -14.83
N GLY A 88 -14.99 13.78 -15.09
CA GLY A 88 -15.39 12.79 -14.10
C GLY A 88 -14.22 11.92 -13.65
N HIS A 89 -13.44 11.37 -14.59
CA HIS A 89 -12.23 10.64 -14.22
C HIS A 89 -11.17 11.55 -13.57
N THR A 90 -11.03 12.82 -14.05
CA THR A 90 -10.13 13.80 -13.42
C THR A 90 -10.52 14.07 -11.96
N PHE A 91 -11.83 14.15 -11.67
CA PHE A 91 -12.33 14.25 -10.30
C PHE A 91 -11.90 13.03 -9.47
N GLY A 92 -12.15 11.82 -9.96
CA GLY A 92 -11.74 10.59 -9.30
C GLY A 92 -10.23 10.54 -9.01
N ILE A 93 -9.40 10.84 -10.02
CA ILE A 93 -7.93 10.88 -9.90
C ILE A 93 -7.46 11.87 -8.82
N ARG A 94 -8.07 13.05 -8.73
CA ARG A 94 -7.72 14.04 -7.71
C ARG A 94 -8.11 13.60 -6.31
N VAL A 95 -9.30 13.01 -6.14
CA VAL A 95 -9.73 12.43 -4.87
C VAL A 95 -8.78 11.31 -4.44
N GLU A 96 -8.38 10.44 -5.37
CA GLU A 96 -7.40 9.38 -5.13
C GLU A 96 -6.04 9.94 -4.69
N ALA A 97 -5.56 10.97 -5.38
CA ALA A 97 -4.28 11.59 -5.07
C ALA A 97 -4.26 12.20 -3.65
N ASP A 98 -5.35 12.88 -3.26
CA ASP A 98 -5.48 13.46 -1.92
C ASP A 98 -5.49 12.34 -0.84
N ILE A 99 -6.29 11.28 -1.06
CA ILE A 99 -6.37 10.13 -0.14
C ILE A 99 -5.01 9.42 -0.05
N ARG A 100 -4.33 9.21 -1.19
CA ARG A 100 -3.00 8.57 -1.24
C ARG A 100 -1.96 9.38 -0.49
N ALA A 101 -1.97 10.71 -0.67
CA ALA A 101 -1.05 11.61 0.02
C ALA A 101 -1.25 11.58 1.53
N ASP A 102 -2.50 11.62 2.00
CA ASP A 102 -2.81 11.56 3.43
C ASP A 102 -2.44 10.20 4.02
N LEU A 103 -2.76 9.11 3.32
CA LEU A 103 -2.42 7.75 3.76
C LEU A 103 -0.90 7.55 3.83
N PHE A 104 -0.16 8.03 2.83
CA PHE A 104 1.30 7.91 2.82
C PHE A 104 1.95 8.71 3.96
N ARG A 105 1.48 9.94 4.21
CA ARG A 105 1.97 10.75 5.35
C ARG A 105 1.69 10.03 6.67
N HIS A 106 0.46 9.56 6.86
CA HIS A 106 0.09 8.84 8.07
C HIS A 106 0.93 7.57 8.28
N MET A 107 1.22 6.83 7.20
CA MET A 107 2.13 5.70 7.27
C MET A 107 3.55 6.11 7.69
N GLN A 108 4.07 7.29 7.25
CA GLN A 108 5.38 7.75 7.69
C GLN A 108 5.46 8.09 9.19
N ASP A 109 4.32 8.40 9.80
CA ASP A 109 4.21 8.70 11.23
C ASP A 109 4.06 7.44 12.10
N MET A 110 3.88 6.24 11.50
CA MET A 110 3.70 4.98 12.23
C MET A 110 4.98 4.50 12.89
N SER A 111 4.84 3.87 14.06
CA SER A 111 5.93 3.25 14.83
C SER A 111 6.36 1.90 14.24
N TYR A 112 7.51 1.37 14.64
CA TYR A 112 8.09 0.15 14.12
C TYR A 112 7.18 -1.08 14.24
N ASP A 113 6.45 -1.22 15.34
CA ASP A 113 5.47 -2.30 15.58
C ASP A 113 4.40 -2.40 14.49
N PHE A 114 3.98 -1.26 13.93
CA PHE A 114 3.06 -1.25 12.79
C PHE A 114 3.68 -1.93 11.57
N TYR A 115 4.95 -1.69 11.28
CA TYR A 115 5.66 -2.27 10.15
C TYR A 115 6.03 -3.73 10.38
N ASP A 116 6.26 -4.14 11.63
CA ASP A 116 6.48 -5.54 12.00
C ASP A 116 5.20 -6.38 11.83
N ALA A 117 4.04 -5.79 12.15
CA ALA A 117 2.74 -6.44 12.02
C ALA A 117 2.22 -6.46 10.57
N ASN A 118 2.70 -5.57 9.69
CA ASN A 118 2.16 -5.38 8.34
C ASN A 118 3.23 -5.63 7.27
N ARG A 119 2.94 -6.55 6.34
CA ARG A 119 3.86 -6.82 5.22
C ARG A 119 3.87 -5.64 4.25
N THR A 120 5.05 -5.22 3.80
CA THR A 120 5.24 -4.13 2.84
C THR A 120 4.36 -4.27 1.58
N GLY A 121 4.23 -5.48 1.02
CA GLY A 121 3.38 -5.73 -0.15
C GLY A 121 1.90 -5.48 0.12
N GLN A 122 1.42 -5.70 1.34
CA GLN A 122 0.04 -5.36 1.73
C GLN A 122 -0.14 -3.84 1.81
N LEU A 123 0.81 -3.13 2.42
CA LEU A 123 0.78 -1.66 2.49
C LEU A 123 0.83 -1.02 1.10
N MET A 124 1.64 -1.56 0.18
CA MET A 124 1.65 -1.13 -1.22
C MET A 124 0.29 -1.32 -1.88
N SER A 125 -0.39 -2.45 -1.67
CA SER A 125 -1.73 -2.70 -2.19
C SER A 125 -2.75 -1.68 -1.65
N ARG A 126 -2.62 -1.24 -0.37
CA ARG A 126 -3.46 -0.18 0.21
C ARG A 126 -3.29 1.17 -0.51
N LEU A 127 -2.05 1.50 -0.89
CA LEU A 127 -1.72 2.75 -1.58
C LEU A 127 -2.03 2.73 -3.09
N THR A 128 -2.30 1.57 -3.67
CA THR A 128 -2.51 1.40 -5.11
C THR A 128 -3.89 0.81 -5.43
N SER A 129 -4.03 -0.51 -5.40
CA SER A 129 -5.25 -1.21 -5.86
C SER A 129 -6.49 -0.88 -5.05
N ASP A 130 -6.37 -0.71 -3.73
CA ASP A 130 -7.53 -0.36 -2.89
C ASP A 130 -8.02 1.06 -3.19
N LEU A 131 -7.10 2.00 -3.49
CA LEU A 131 -7.46 3.36 -3.86
C LEU A 131 -8.06 3.45 -5.26
N PHE A 132 -7.60 2.63 -6.19
CA PHE A 132 -8.22 2.54 -7.52
C PHE A 132 -9.70 2.15 -7.43
N GLU A 133 -10.03 1.10 -6.68
CA GLU A 133 -11.43 0.68 -6.46
C GLU A 133 -12.26 1.78 -5.78
N LEU A 134 -11.62 2.57 -4.92
CA LEU A 134 -12.26 3.72 -4.26
C LEU A 134 -12.51 4.87 -5.24
N THR A 135 -11.59 5.11 -6.17
CA THR A 135 -11.72 6.11 -7.24
C THR A 135 -12.88 5.79 -8.18
N GLU A 136 -12.97 4.53 -8.61
CA GLU A 136 -14.09 4.05 -9.43
C GLU A 136 -15.44 4.29 -8.72
N LEU A 137 -15.50 4.00 -7.41
CA LEU A 137 -16.69 4.30 -6.61
C LEU A 137 -16.98 5.80 -6.51
N ALA A 138 -15.95 6.66 -6.41
CA ALA A 138 -16.11 8.11 -6.28
C ALA A 138 -16.78 8.74 -7.50
N HIS A 139 -16.38 8.30 -8.68
CA HIS A 139 -16.86 8.83 -9.96
C HIS A 139 -18.11 8.10 -10.43
N HIS A 140 -18.02 6.81 -10.72
CA HIS A 140 -19.11 6.05 -11.31
C HIS A 140 -20.26 5.77 -10.33
N GLY A 141 -20.01 5.69 -9.02
CA GLY A 141 -21.06 5.40 -8.04
C GLY A 141 -22.22 6.39 -8.10
N PRO A 142 -22.01 7.68 -7.81
CA PRO A 142 -23.07 8.70 -7.86
C PRO A 142 -23.58 8.94 -9.27
N GLU A 143 -22.72 8.99 -10.30
CA GLU A 143 -23.09 9.24 -11.69
C GLU A 143 -24.03 8.16 -12.22
N ASP A 144 -23.65 6.89 -12.11
CA ASP A 144 -24.42 5.77 -12.68
C ASP A 144 -25.75 5.55 -11.95
N VAL A 145 -25.78 5.73 -10.62
CA VAL A 145 -27.04 5.68 -9.86
C VAL A 145 -28.00 6.77 -10.32
N LEU A 146 -27.51 8.00 -10.40
CA LEU A 146 -28.34 9.16 -10.73
C LEU A 146 -28.83 9.09 -12.18
N THR A 147 -27.93 8.90 -13.14
CA THR A 147 -28.28 8.86 -14.57
C THR A 147 -29.17 7.68 -14.89
N SER A 148 -28.91 6.49 -14.36
CA SER A 148 -29.77 5.32 -14.57
C SER A 148 -31.16 5.53 -13.97
N SER A 149 -31.24 6.09 -12.76
CA SER A 149 -32.52 6.39 -12.12
C SER A 149 -33.33 7.42 -12.92
N VAL A 150 -32.69 8.52 -13.34
CA VAL A 150 -33.35 9.55 -14.15
C VAL A 150 -33.84 8.99 -15.48
N THR A 151 -33.02 8.18 -16.16
CA THR A 151 -33.40 7.59 -17.45
C THR A 151 -34.55 6.59 -17.30
N ILE A 152 -34.51 5.68 -16.33
CA ILE A 152 -35.54 4.66 -16.14
C ILE A 152 -36.86 5.30 -15.70
N ILE A 153 -36.82 6.13 -14.65
CA ILE A 153 -38.01 6.77 -14.11
C ILE A 153 -38.58 7.77 -15.13
N GLY A 154 -37.73 8.58 -15.76
CA GLY A 154 -38.13 9.53 -16.77
C GLY A 154 -38.81 8.86 -17.97
N ALA A 155 -38.25 7.77 -18.49
CA ALA A 155 -38.86 7.00 -19.56
C ALA A 155 -40.23 6.40 -19.15
N LEU A 156 -40.33 5.82 -17.94
CA LEU A 156 -41.61 5.29 -17.43
C LEU A 156 -42.66 6.37 -17.27
N VAL A 157 -42.30 7.55 -16.76
CA VAL A 157 -43.21 8.70 -16.64
C VAL A 157 -43.70 9.15 -18.01
N VAL A 158 -42.79 9.31 -18.97
CA VAL A 158 -43.20 9.70 -20.34
C VAL A 158 -44.08 8.64 -20.99
N MET A 159 -43.72 7.34 -20.87
CA MET A 159 -44.54 6.24 -21.37
C MET A 159 -45.94 6.25 -20.74
N ALA A 160 -46.07 6.54 -19.45
CA ALA A 160 -47.34 6.62 -18.75
C ALA A 160 -48.21 7.80 -19.27
N THR A 161 -47.63 8.92 -19.69
CA THR A 161 -48.37 10.02 -20.32
C THR A 161 -48.91 9.67 -21.73
N ILE A 162 -48.28 8.70 -22.41
CA ILE A 162 -48.69 8.24 -23.74
C ILE A 162 -49.78 7.18 -23.59
N ARG A 163 -49.51 6.08 -22.86
CA ARG A 163 -50.43 4.96 -22.60
C ARG A 163 -50.09 4.34 -21.26
N TRP A 164 -50.82 4.68 -20.21
CA TRP A 164 -50.55 4.25 -18.86
C TRP A 164 -50.65 2.71 -18.66
N GLU A 165 -51.57 2.05 -19.43
CA GLU A 165 -51.78 0.61 -19.33
C GLU A 165 -50.55 -0.16 -19.80
N LEU A 166 -49.93 0.25 -20.91
CA LEU A 166 -48.74 -0.36 -21.43
C LEU A 166 -47.50 0.02 -20.59
N ALA A 167 -47.44 1.27 -20.08
CA ALA A 167 -46.43 1.71 -19.17
C ALA A 167 -46.44 0.91 -17.83
N LEU A 168 -47.62 0.53 -17.35
CA LEU A 168 -47.78 -0.31 -16.17
C LEU A 168 -47.16 -1.70 -16.39
N VAL A 169 -47.36 -2.29 -17.56
CA VAL A 169 -46.72 -3.59 -17.91
C VAL A 169 -45.21 -3.48 -17.85
N VAL A 170 -44.62 -2.44 -18.44
CA VAL A 170 -43.17 -2.19 -18.37
C VAL A 170 -42.76 -1.91 -16.93
N GLY A 171 -43.51 -1.08 -16.19
CA GLY A 171 -43.28 -0.73 -14.79
C GLY A 171 -43.31 -1.91 -13.82
N ILE A 172 -44.01 -2.99 -14.14
CA ILE A 172 -43.98 -4.25 -13.37
C ILE A 172 -42.79 -5.12 -13.78
N LEU A 173 -42.53 -5.22 -15.08
CA LEU A 173 -41.44 -6.10 -15.57
C LEU A 173 -40.06 -5.57 -15.21
N VAL A 174 -39.82 -4.26 -15.22
CA VAL A 174 -38.50 -3.69 -14.90
C VAL A 174 -38.03 -4.01 -13.47
N PRO A 175 -38.83 -3.82 -12.40
CA PRO A 175 -38.44 -4.23 -11.04
C PRO A 175 -38.23 -5.74 -10.90
N ILE A 176 -39.05 -6.56 -11.53
CA ILE A 176 -38.87 -8.02 -11.55
C ILE A 176 -37.50 -8.37 -12.16
N PHE A 177 -37.19 -7.73 -13.28
CA PHE A 177 -35.89 -7.92 -13.92
C PHE A 177 -34.72 -7.48 -13.03
N LEU A 178 -34.80 -6.30 -12.43
CA LEU A 178 -33.77 -5.81 -11.51
C LEU A 178 -33.57 -6.80 -10.35
N PHE A 179 -34.65 -7.33 -9.79
CA PHE A 179 -34.56 -8.33 -8.72
C PHE A 179 -33.84 -9.62 -9.17
N VAL A 180 -34.21 -10.16 -10.35
CA VAL A 180 -33.54 -11.37 -10.91
C VAL A 180 -32.06 -11.11 -11.16
N ILE A 181 -31.72 -9.98 -11.77
CA ILE A 181 -30.33 -9.60 -12.07
C ILE A 181 -29.51 -9.43 -10.78
N MET A 182 -30.06 -8.74 -9.77
CA MET A 182 -29.39 -8.59 -8.47
C MET A 182 -29.15 -9.93 -7.76
N SER A 183 -30.14 -10.84 -7.81
CA SER A 183 -30.00 -12.19 -7.26
C SER A 183 -28.90 -13.00 -7.97
N MET A 184 -28.86 -12.96 -9.29
CA MET A 184 -27.83 -13.64 -10.08
C MET A 184 -26.44 -13.00 -9.87
N ARG A 185 -26.37 -11.69 -9.67
CA ARG A 185 -25.13 -10.97 -9.39
C ARG A 185 -24.51 -11.40 -8.07
N SER A 186 -25.32 -11.63 -7.04
CA SER A 186 -24.83 -12.18 -5.75
C SER A 186 -24.13 -13.53 -5.93
N SER A 187 -24.73 -14.43 -6.73
CA SER A 187 -24.12 -15.71 -7.08
C SER A 187 -22.82 -15.55 -7.89
N LEU A 188 -22.78 -14.62 -8.83
CA LEU A 188 -21.57 -14.32 -9.61
C LEU A 188 -20.46 -13.76 -8.71
N GLY A 189 -20.80 -12.91 -7.74
CA GLY A 189 -19.88 -12.34 -6.76
C GLY A 189 -19.18 -13.42 -5.92
N SER A 190 -19.90 -14.42 -5.43
CA SER A 190 -19.31 -15.51 -4.65
C SER A 190 -18.30 -16.34 -5.46
N VAL A 191 -18.60 -16.62 -6.73
CA VAL A 191 -17.68 -17.32 -7.64
C VAL A 191 -16.46 -16.44 -7.97
N SER A 192 -16.65 -15.14 -8.13
CA SER A 192 -15.55 -14.17 -8.36
C SER A 192 -14.56 -14.16 -7.20
N VAL A 193 -15.04 -14.16 -5.96
CA VAL A 193 -14.18 -14.28 -4.75
C VAL A 193 -13.37 -15.58 -4.79
N GLY A 194 -14.00 -16.69 -5.17
CA GLY A 194 -13.31 -17.97 -5.34
C GLY A 194 -12.18 -17.90 -6.37
N VAL A 195 -12.37 -17.21 -7.50
CA VAL A 195 -11.30 -16.99 -8.49
C VAL A 195 -10.18 -16.13 -7.91
N LYS A 196 -10.49 -15.02 -7.20
CA LYS A 196 -9.46 -14.17 -6.56
C LYS A 196 -8.59 -14.97 -5.58
N GLN A 197 -9.19 -15.85 -4.77
CA GLN A 197 -8.44 -16.74 -3.85
C GLN A 197 -7.51 -17.71 -4.61
N LYS A 198 -8.00 -18.32 -5.70
CA LYS A 198 -7.17 -19.24 -6.51
C LYS A 198 -6.09 -18.50 -7.31
N THR A 199 -6.35 -17.25 -7.70
CA THR A 199 -5.31 -16.36 -8.26
C THR A 199 -4.21 -16.09 -7.22
N GLY A 200 -4.58 -15.82 -5.97
CA GLY A 200 -3.60 -15.67 -4.89
C GLY A 200 -2.75 -16.94 -4.72
N HIS A 201 -3.38 -18.12 -4.71
CA HIS A 201 -2.66 -19.39 -4.57
C HIS A 201 -1.67 -19.64 -5.72
N ILE A 202 -2.10 -19.47 -6.99
CA ILE A 202 -1.17 -19.67 -8.13
C ILE A 202 -0.04 -18.64 -8.13
N ASN A 203 -0.29 -17.39 -7.74
CA ASN A 203 0.76 -16.38 -7.60
C ASN A 203 1.79 -16.76 -6.54
N THR A 204 1.36 -17.32 -5.40
CA THR A 204 2.28 -17.82 -4.37
C THR A 204 3.15 -18.97 -4.88
N GLU A 205 2.58 -19.91 -5.66
CA GLU A 205 3.37 -20.99 -6.26
C GLU A 205 4.38 -20.46 -7.29
N ILE A 206 3.97 -19.51 -8.14
CA ILE A 206 4.87 -18.85 -9.10
C ILE A 206 6.00 -18.12 -8.37
N GLU A 207 5.67 -17.30 -7.36
CA GLU A 207 6.65 -16.55 -6.57
C GLU A 207 7.65 -17.49 -5.89
N SER A 208 7.17 -18.57 -5.28
CA SER A 208 8.00 -19.58 -4.61
C SER A 208 8.96 -20.25 -5.59
N SER A 209 8.45 -20.73 -6.74
CA SER A 209 9.26 -21.40 -7.76
C SER A 209 10.29 -20.48 -8.40
N LEU A 210 9.91 -19.22 -8.70
CA LEU A 210 10.83 -18.25 -9.32
C LEU A 210 11.88 -17.75 -8.32
N SER A 211 11.51 -17.51 -7.07
CA SER A 211 12.45 -17.12 -6.02
C SER A 211 13.41 -18.25 -5.67
N GLY A 212 12.90 -19.49 -5.69
CA GLY A 212 13.65 -20.72 -5.44
C GLY A 212 14.40 -21.30 -6.66
N ILE A 213 14.40 -20.62 -7.80
CA ILE A 213 14.90 -21.22 -9.08
C ILE A 213 16.35 -21.69 -9.01
N ARG A 214 17.21 -20.97 -8.27
CA ARG A 214 18.61 -21.39 -8.08
C ARG A 214 18.71 -22.71 -7.33
N THR A 215 17.87 -22.89 -6.30
CA THR A 215 17.79 -24.14 -5.54
C THR A 215 17.24 -25.27 -6.40
N ALA A 216 16.13 -25.03 -7.12
CA ALA A 216 15.57 -26.03 -8.02
C ALA A 216 16.60 -26.52 -9.05
N LYS A 217 17.35 -25.60 -9.67
CA LYS A 217 18.44 -25.93 -10.61
C LYS A 217 19.61 -26.63 -9.96
N ALA A 218 20.01 -26.23 -8.74
CA ALA A 218 21.12 -26.85 -8.03
C ALA A 218 20.83 -28.32 -7.66
N PHE A 219 19.55 -28.66 -7.45
CA PHE A 219 19.12 -30.02 -7.13
C PHE A 219 18.56 -30.79 -8.33
N GLY A 220 18.45 -30.19 -9.53
CA GLY A 220 17.88 -30.80 -10.72
C GLY A 220 16.39 -31.15 -10.56
N ASN A 221 15.64 -30.36 -9.79
CA ASN A 221 14.24 -30.62 -9.41
C ASN A 221 13.23 -29.73 -10.17
N GLU A 222 13.57 -29.23 -11.36
CA GLU A 222 12.69 -28.38 -12.18
C GLU A 222 11.36 -29.07 -12.49
N ASP A 223 11.37 -30.39 -12.79
CA ASP A 223 10.17 -31.16 -13.05
C ASP A 223 9.21 -31.22 -11.85
N MET A 224 9.73 -31.15 -10.64
CA MET A 224 8.89 -31.10 -9.44
C MET A 224 8.17 -29.76 -9.33
N GLU A 225 8.87 -28.64 -9.61
CA GLU A 225 8.29 -27.31 -9.63
C GLU A 225 7.23 -27.16 -10.74
N ILE A 226 7.49 -27.72 -11.94
CA ILE A 226 6.52 -27.76 -13.05
C ILE A 226 5.25 -28.49 -12.61
N ARG A 227 5.37 -29.67 -11.99
CA ARG A 227 4.19 -30.42 -11.51
C ARG A 227 3.39 -29.66 -10.46
N ARG A 228 4.03 -28.93 -9.54
CA ARG A 228 3.36 -28.06 -8.56
C ARG A 228 2.59 -26.94 -9.23
N PHE A 229 3.24 -26.26 -10.17
CA PHE A 229 2.60 -25.21 -10.95
C PHE A 229 1.41 -25.75 -11.76
N ASP A 230 1.55 -26.90 -12.43
CA ASP A 230 0.48 -27.50 -13.23
C ASP A 230 -0.74 -27.84 -12.37
N ALA A 231 -0.52 -28.38 -11.15
CA ALA A 231 -1.62 -28.66 -10.21
C ALA A 231 -2.36 -27.37 -9.80
N ALA A 232 -1.63 -26.31 -9.44
CA ALA A 232 -2.21 -25.02 -9.09
C ALA A 232 -2.94 -24.38 -10.30
N ASN A 233 -2.37 -24.49 -11.50
CA ASN A 233 -2.94 -23.98 -12.74
C ASN A 233 -4.24 -24.71 -13.13
N GLU A 234 -4.35 -26.01 -12.93
CA GLU A 234 -5.60 -26.75 -13.16
C GLU A 234 -6.72 -26.32 -12.19
N ILE A 235 -6.39 -26.09 -10.91
CA ILE A 235 -7.32 -25.54 -9.93
C ILE A 235 -7.80 -24.14 -10.37
N PHE A 236 -6.88 -23.28 -10.77
CA PHE A 236 -7.18 -21.94 -11.27
C PHE A 236 -8.05 -21.98 -12.53
N LYS A 237 -7.71 -22.81 -13.51
CA LYS A 237 -8.46 -23.02 -14.75
C LYS A 237 -9.90 -23.48 -14.47
N THR A 238 -10.07 -24.41 -13.54
CA THR A 238 -11.40 -24.90 -13.13
C THR A 238 -12.23 -23.79 -12.47
N SER A 239 -11.62 -22.99 -11.62
CA SER A 239 -12.26 -21.83 -10.98
C SER A 239 -12.67 -20.77 -12.02
N LYS A 240 -11.80 -20.47 -12.99
CA LYS A 240 -12.14 -19.56 -14.11
C LYS A 240 -13.28 -20.09 -14.98
N ARG A 241 -13.32 -21.39 -15.25
CA ARG A 241 -14.44 -21.99 -15.99
C ARG A 241 -15.76 -21.81 -15.24
N ALA A 242 -15.78 -22.02 -13.91
CA ALA A 242 -16.96 -21.79 -13.09
C ALA A 242 -17.43 -20.33 -13.15
N PHE A 243 -16.51 -19.39 -13.07
CA PHE A 243 -16.78 -17.94 -13.22
C PHE A 243 -17.39 -17.61 -14.58
N HIS A 244 -16.77 -18.03 -15.68
CA HIS A 244 -17.30 -17.76 -17.02
C HIS A 244 -18.64 -18.46 -17.28
N LYS A 245 -18.89 -19.62 -16.67
CA LYS A 245 -20.21 -20.27 -16.72
C LYS A 245 -21.27 -19.42 -16.01
N ALA A 246 -20.97 -18.88 -14.82
CA ALA A 246 -21.87 -17.97 -14.10
C ALA A 246 -22.09 -16.66 -14.86
N MET A 247 -21.02 -16.07 -15.41
CA MET A 247 -21.07 -14.87 -16.22
C MET A 247 -21.86 -15.05 -17.53
N GLY A 248 -21.69 -16.19 -18.19
CA GLY A 248 -22.46 -16.55 -19.38
C GLY A 248 -23.97 -16.63 -19.08
N ARG A 249 -24.35 -17.30 -17.98
CA ARG A 249 -25.75 -17.34 -17.51
C ARG A 249 -26.31 -15.95 -17.24
N PHE A 250 -25.52 -15.12 -16.52
CA PHE A 250 -25.91 -13.74 -16.21
C PHE A 250 -26.16 -12.91 -17.47
N ASN A 251 -25.19 -12.88 -18.40
CA ASN A 251 -25.30 -12.09 -19.63
C ASN A 251 -26.46 -12.59 -20.52
N SER A 252 -26.60 -13.92 -20.70
CA SER A 252 -27.67 -14.50 -21.49
C SER A 252 -29.06 -14.22 -20.88
N THR A 253 -29.17 -14.25 -19.54
CA THR A 253 -30.42 -13.90 -18.86
C THR A 253 -30.77 -12.43 -19.03
N MET A 254 -29.77 -11.54 -18.95
CA MET A 254 -29.96 -10.10 -19.17
C MET A 254 -30.44 -9.82 -20.60
N GLU A 255 -29.81 -10.42 -21.60
CA GLU A 255 -30.19 -10.29 -23.01
C GLU A 255 -31.59 -10.85 -23.28
N LEU A 256 -31.89 -12.04 -22.77
CA LEU A 256 -33.21 -12.65 -22.86
C LEU A 256 -34.28 -11.72 -22.29
N PHE A 257 -34.03 -11.13 -21.14
CA PHE A 257 -35.03 -10.28 -20.49
C PHE A 257 -35.31 -8.98 -21.26
N LEU A 258 -34.26 -8.33 -21.79
CA LEU A 258 -34.44 -7.16 -22.67
C LEU A 258 -35.22 -7.53 -23.94
N THR A 259 -34.95 -8.70 -24.48
CA THR A 259 -35.69 -9.21 -25.65
C THR A 259 -37.15 -9.51 -25.29
N VAL A 260 -37.39 -10.21 -24.17
CA VAL A 260 -38.76 -10.50 -23.66
C VAL A 260 -39.53 -9.22 -23.40
N LEU A 261 -38.91 -8.19 -22.81
CA LEU A 261 -39.54 -6.91 -22.58
C LEU A 261 -40.03 -6.28 -23.91
N ASN A 262 -39.21 -6.29 -24.96
CA ASN A 262 -39.59 -5.82 -26.30
C ASN A 262 -40.74 -6.66 -26.86
N VAL A 263 -40.66 -7.98 -26.83
CA VAL A 263 -41.71 -8.87 -27.35
C VAL A 263 -43.02 -8.67 -26.61
N VAL A 264 -42.99 -8.58 -25.28
CA VAL A 264 -44.20 -8.33 -24.48
C VAL A 264 -44.84 -7.00 -24.81
N VAL A 265 -44.05 -5.92 -24.95
CA VAL A 265 -44.56 -4.60 -25.32
C VAL A 265 -45.16 -4.60 -26.72
N ILE A 266 -44.55 -5.26 -27.69
CA ILE A 266 -45.07 -5.40 -29.04
C ILE A 266 -46.37 -6.22 -29.04
N ALA A 267 -46.41 -7.34 -28.28
CA ALA A 267 -47.61 -8.19 -28.21
C ALA A 267 -48.80 -7.50 -27.53
N VAL A 268 -48.58 -6.89 -26.35
CA VAL A 268 -49.63 -6.15 -25.61
C VAL A 268 -50.04 -4.90 -26.35
N GLY A 269 -49.09 -4.12 -26.90
CA GLY A 269 -49.36 -2.94 -27.70
C GLY A 269 -50.11 -3.29 -28.99
N GLY A 270 -49.73 -4.38 -29.68
CA GLY A 270 -50.45 -4.92 -30.84
C GLY A 270 -51.88 -5.32 -30.49
N PHE A 271 -52.10 -5.98 -29.36
CA PHE A 271 -53.45 -6.31 -28.87
C PHE A 271 -54.27 -5.03 -28.57
N MET A 272 -53.67 -4.00 -28.00
CA MET A 272 -54.31 -2.71 -27.76
C MET A 272 -54.66 -1.99 -29.08
N ILE A 273 -53.81 -2.10 -30.11
CA ILE A 273 -54.09 -1.58 -31.46
C ILE A 273 -55.30 -2.30 -32.07
N MET A 274 -55.38 -3.63 -31.97
CA MET A 274 -56.54 -4.40 -32.45
C MET A 274 -57.83 -3.99 -31.76
N GLN A 275 -57.79 -3.54 -30.50
CA GLN A 275 -58.93 -3.02 -29.76
C GLN A 275 -59.22 -1.55 -30.06
N GLY A 276 -58.47 -0.88 -30.93
CA GLY A 276 -58.61 0.55 -31.20
C GLY A 276 -58.19 1.47 -30.04
N LYS A 277 -57.50 0.95 -29.01
CA LYS A 277 -57.07 1.70 -27.82
C LYS A 277 -55.71 2.37 -27.98
N MET A 278 -54.92 1.99 -29.00
CA MET A 278 -53.56 2.48 -29.20
C MET A 278 -53.27 2.61 -30.70
N ASP A 279 -52.45 3.61 -31.07
CA ASP A 279 -51.95 3.78 -32.43
C ASP A 279 -50.59 3.06 -32.59
N TYR A 280 -50.30 2.58 -33.81
CA TYR A 280 -49.01 1.93 -34.10
C TYR A 280 -47.81 2.86 -33.88
N ARG A 281 -48.02 4.19 -34.03
CA ARG A 281 -47.00 5.23 -33.79
C ARG A 281 -46.59 5.29 -32.31
N ASP A 282 -47.55 5.09 -31.40
CA ASP A 282 -47.25 4.97 -29.97
C ASP A 282 -46.43 3.72 -29.68
N LEU A 283 -46.70 2.58 -30.33
CA LEU A 283 -45.94 1.35 -30.19
C LEU A 283 -44.47 1.53 -30.62
N VAL A 284 -44.20 2.23 -31.72
CA VAL A 284 -42.84 2.59 -32.13
C VAL A 284 -42.13 3.41 -31.05
N THR A 285 -42.86 4.40 -30.47
CA THR A 285 -42.30 5.24 -29.40
C THR A 285 -41.93 4.42 -28.15
N PHE A 286 -42.80 3.46 -27.76
CA PHE A 286 -42.52 2.56 -26.66
C PHE A 286 -41.27 1.68 -26.93
N SER A 287 -41.15 1.15 -28.15
CA SER A 287 -39.96 0.35 -28.54
C SER A 287 -38.67 1.16 -28.47
N LEU A 288 -38.69 2.45 -28.83
CA LEU A 288 -37.55 3.35 -28.68
C LEU A 288 -37.21 3.58 -27.21
N TYR A 289 -38.22 3.77 -26.32
CA TYR A 289 -37.96 3.90 -24.87
C TYR A 289 -37.41 2.64 -24.25
N ILE A 290 -37.84 1.45 -24.68
CA ILE A 290 -37.23 0.18 -24.20
C ILE A 290 -35.78 0.11 -24.55
N ALA A 291 -35.37 0.54 -25.75
CA ALA A 291 -33.98 0.58 -26.15
C ALA A 291 -33.13 1.48 -25.23
N THR A 292 -33.69 2.55 -24.66
CA THR A 292 -32.98 3.42 -23.71
C THR A 292 -32.72 2.77 -22.36
N PHE A 293 -33.42 1.67 -22.00
CA PHE A 293 -33.16 0.96 -20.72
C PHE A 293 -31.91 0.08 -20.73
N VAL A 294 -31.40 -0.30 -21.90
CA VAL A 294 -30.28 -1.27 -22.01
C VAL A 294 -29.05 -0.81 -21.23
N ASN A 295 -28.61 0.42 -21.44
CA ASN A 295 -27.42 0.96 -20.78
C ASN A 295 -27.60 1.16 -19.26
N PRO A 296 -28.66 1.81 -18.77
CA PRO A 296 -28.97 1.91 -17.34
C PRO A 296 -29.02 0.55 -16.64
N MET A 297 -29.64 -0.46 -17.26
CA MET A 297 -29.71 -1.80 -16.70
C MET A 297 -28.32 -2.46 -16.56
N ARG A 298 -27.46 -2.31 -17.55
CA ARG A 298 -26.07 -2.77 -17.48
C ARG A 298 -25.30 -2.06 -16.37
N LYS A 299 -25.39 -0.72 -16.29
CA LYS A 299 -24.74 0.08 -15.26
C LYS A 299 -25.18 -0.37 -13.85
N LEU A 300 -26.50 -0.45 -13.60
CA LEU A 300 -27.03 -0.89 -12.31
C LEU A 300 -26.59 -2.32 -11.95
N SER A 301 -26.40 -3.20 -12.93
CA SER A 301 -25.94 -4.57 -12.67
C SER A 301 -24.49 -4.63 -12.16
N THR A 302 -23.63 -3.70 -12.55
CA THR A 302 -22.21 -3.66 -12.11
C THR A 302 -22.00 -2.90 -10.81
N LEU A 303 -22.94 -2.01 -10.44
CA LEU A 303 -22.85 -1.18 -9.23
C LEU A 303 -22.63 -1.98 -7.95
N SER A 304 -23.29 -3.12 -7.78
CA SER A 304 -23.17 -3.92 -6.54
C SER A 304 -21.73 -4.41 -6.27
N GLU A 305 -20.98 -4.77 -7.32
CA GLU A 305 -19.58 -5.19 -7.19
C GLU A 305 -18.68 -3.96 -6.92
N MET A 306 -18.90 -2.89 -7.65
CA MET A 306 -18.17 -1.64 -7.46
C MET A 306 -18.36 -1.08 -6.04
N PHE A 307 -19.60 -1.07 -5.53
CA PHE A 307 -19.87 -0.69 -4.13
C PHE A 307 -19.19 -1.63 -3.15
N ALA A 308 -19.24 -2.94 -3.34
CA ALA A 308 -18.62 -3.90 -2.45
C ALA A 308 -17.10 -3.73 -2.40
N ASN A 309 -16.44 -3.61 -3.56
CA ASN A 309 -14.98 -3.41 -3.65
C ASN A 309 -14.57 -2.03 -3.09
N GLY A 310 -15.25 -0.97 -3.52
CA GLY A 310 -14.94 0.39 -3.07
C GLY A 310 -15.15 0.58 -1.56
N PHE A 311 -16.25 0.06 -0.98
CA PHE A 311 -16.44 0.10 0.48
C PHE A 311 -15.44 -0.77 1.23
N ALA A 312 -15.01 -1.91 0.67
CA ALA A 312 -13.95 -2.71 1.27
C ALA A 312 -12.62 -1.93 1.29
N GLY A 313 -12.25 -1.28 0.17
CA GLY A 313 -11.09 -0.40 0.10
C GLY A 313 -11.18 0.77 1.08
N LEU A 314 -12.35 1.43 1.14
CA LEU A 314 -12.61 2.51 2.08
C LEU A 314 -12.46 2.10 3.55
N ASN A 315 -13.00 0.94 3.93
CA ASN A 315 -12.89 0.46 5.30
C ASN A 315 -11.43 0.19 5.68
N ARG A 316 -10.64 -0.42 4.77
CA ARG A 316 -9.21 -0.67 4.99
C ARG A 316 -8.40 0.63 5.07
N PHE A 317 -8.70 1.62 4.23
CA PHE A 317 -8.12 2.95 4.33
C PHE A 317 -8.41 3.59 5.68
N VAL A 318 -9.69 3.60 6.10
CA VAL A 318 -10.12 4.18 7.39
C VAL A 318 -9.53 3.43 8.58
N GLU A 319 -9.35 2.12 8.49
CA GLU A 319 -8.70 1.29 9.52
C GLU A 319 -7.28 1.79 9.77
N ILE A 320 -6.46 1.96 8.71
CA ILE A 320 -5.09 2.48 8.84
C ILE A 320 -5.11 3.92 9.38
N MET A 321 -5.96 4.81 8.86
CA MET A 321 -6.05 6.20 9.32
C MET A 321 -6.53 6.36 10.77
N ARG A 322 -7.14 5.32 11.35
CA ARG A 322 -7.56 5.26 12.76
C ARG A 322 -6.52 4.65 13.68
N THR A 323 -5.53 3.96 13.11
CA THR A 323 -4.42 3.42 13.88
C THR A 323 -3.54 4.58 14.36
N GLU A 324 -3.25 4.66 15.63
CA GLU A 324 -2.33 5.65 16.17
C GLU A 324 -0.94 5.05 16.30
N PRO A 325 0.10 5.83 16.03
CA PRO A 325 1.45 5.42 16.38
C PRO A 325 1.52 5.09 17.88
N THR A 326 2.09 3.95 18.23
CA THR A 326 2.27 3.54 19.64
C THR A 326 3.29 4.42 20.34
N ILE A 327 4.24 4.99 19.58
CA ILE A 327 5.26 5.90 20.07
C ILE A 327 4.99 7.28 19.49
N GLN A 328 4.74 8.23 20.38
CA GLN A 328 4.51 9.63 20.05
C GLN A 328 5.35 10.52 20.97
N ASP A 329 5.65 11.72 20.51
CA ASP A 329 6.28 12.71 21.36
C ASP A 329 5.30 13.12 22.48
N ALA A 330 5.78 13.07 23.72
CA ALA A 330 4.98 13.57 24.85
C ALA A 330 4.73 15.08 24.68
N ALA A 331 3.64 15.57 25.24
CA ALA A 331 3.29 17.01 25.13
C ALA A 331 4.36 17.94 25.70
N ASP A 332 5.18 17.44 26.63
CA ASP A 332 6.32 18.12 27.27
C ASP A 332 7.69 17.71 26.69
N ALA A 333 7.71 16.94 25.60
CA ALA A 333 8.93 16.46 24.98
C ALA A 333 9.80 17.65 24.48
N LYS A 334 11.07 17.61 24.87
CA LYS A 334 12.05 18.65 24.53
C LYS A 334 13.05 18.12 23.49
N PRO A 335 13.62 19.00 22.64
CA PRO A 335 14.73 18.60 21.79
C PRO A 335 15.94 18.21 22.65
N LEU A 336 16.70 17.24 22.20
CA LEU A 336 17.96 16.83 22.82
C LEU A 336 19.08 17.70 22.24
N GLU A 337 19.64 18.60 23.08
CA GLU A 337 20.67 19.56 22.69
C GLU A 337 22.00 19.30 23.41
N ASN A 338 23.13 19.66 22.78
CA ASN A 338 24.48 19.55 23.37
C ASN A 338 24.79 18.16 23.94
N VAL A 339 24.49 17.12 23.17
CA VAL A 339 24.57 15.72 23.60
C VAL A 339 26.02 15.33 23.94
N THR A 340 26.23 14.94 25.18
CA THR A 340 27.51 14.37 25.65
C THR A 340 27.57 12.86 25.40
N GLY A 341 26.41 12.21 25.38
CA GLY A 341 26.24 10.82 25.02
C GLY A 341 26.30 9.83 26.20
N SER A 342 26.02 10.24 27.45
CA SER A 342 25.82 9.26 28.52
C SER A 342 24.50 8.51 28.30
N ILE A 343 24.51 7.19 28.50
CA ILE A 343 23.33 6.34 28.37
C ILE A 343 23.11 5.62 29.70
N ARG A 344 21.89 5.69 30.23
CA ARG A 344 21.50 4.92 31.40
C ARG A 344 20.25 4.11 31.11
N VAL A 345 20.36 2.81 31.31
CA VAL A 345 19.28 1.84 31.29
C VAL A 345 19.03 1.44 32.73
N ASP A 346 17.79 1.63 33.23
CA ASP A 346 17.48 1.48 34.64
C ASP A 346 16.31 0.50 34.83
N HIS A 347 16.60 -0.71 35.31
CA HIS A 347 15.64 -1.79 35.59
C HIS A 347 14.69 -2.09 34.42
N VAL A 348 15.22 -2.16 33.20
CA VAL A 348 14.42 -2.32 31.97
C VAL A 348 13.99 -3.77 31.78
N SER A 349 12.66 -3.95 31.65
CA SER A 349 12.04 -5.17 31.15
C SER A 349 11.29 -4.86 29.85
N PHE A 350 11.27 -5.81 28.91
CA PHE A 350 10.63 -5.61 27.61
C PHE A 350 10.06 -6.89 27.00
N THR A 351 8.91 -6.74 26.34
CA THR A 351 8.25 -7.75 25.52
C THR A 351 7.67 -7.12 24.25
N TYR A 352 7.75 -7.81 23.08
CA TYR A 352 7.20 -7.31 21.82
C TYR A 352 5.67 -7.43 21.75
N ASP A 353 5.12 -8.52 22.24
CA ASP A 353 3.70 -8.89 22.10
C ASP A 353 2.94 -9.00 23.42
N GLY A 354 3.57 -8.64 24.53
CA GLY A 354 3.01 -8.77 25.86
C GLY A 354 2.97 -10.19 26.43
N THR A 355 3.46 -11.19 25.68
CA THR A 355 3.36 -12.60 26.10
C THR A 355 4.69 -13.19 26.58
N LEU A 356 5.76 -12.99 25.80
CA LEU A 356 7.10 -13.54 26.10
C LEU A 356 8.08 -12.41 26.38
N PRO A 357 8.54 -12.25 27.64
CA PRO A 357 9.57 -11.27 27.97
C PRO A 357 10.89 -11.59 27.27
N VAL A 358 11.51 -10.57 26.67
CA VAL A 358 12.81 -10.66 25.96
C VAL A 358 13.93 -10.06 26.81
N LEU A 359 13.63 -9.03 27.60
CA LEU A 359 14.56 -8.46 28.57
C LEU A 359 13.93 -8.48 29.96
N HIS A 360 14.76 -8.77 30.96
CA HIS A 360 14.36 -8.94 32.35
C HIS A 360 15.27 -8.14 33.26
N ASP A 361 14.78 -7.02 33.81
CA ASP A 361 15.46 -6.23 34.83
C ASP A 361 16.91 -5.85 34.46
N VAL A 362 17.07 -5.31 33.23
CA VAL A 362 18.39 -4.94 32.69
C VAL A 362 18.76 -3.55 33.16
N SER A 363 19.94 -3.43 33.80
CA SER A 363 20.50 -2.15 34.22
C SER A 363 21.92 -1.98 33.67
N LEU A 364 22.19 -0.81 33.05
CA LEU A 364 23.45 -0.50 32.39
C LEU A 364 23.68 1.01 32.39
N ASP A 365 24.84 1.46 32.85
CA ASP A 365 25.30 2.82 32.68
C ASP A 365 26.47 2.84 31.68
N VAL A 366 26.43 3.74 30.70
CA VAL A 366 27.48 3.95 29.69
C VAL A 366 27.97 5.39 29.78
N ALA A 367 29.24 5.58 30.03
CA ALA A 367 29.85 6.89 30.15
C ALA A 367 30.01 7.57 28.78
N PRO A 368 30.01 8.94 28.70
CA PRO A 368 30.31 9.66 27.48
C PRO A 368 31.66 9.20 26.86
N GLY A 369 31.65 8.88 25.57
CA GLY A 369 32.83 8.43 24.83
C GLY A 369 33.28 6.98 25.14
N GLU A 370 32.53 6.25 25.96
CA GLU A 370 32.81 4.84 26.26
C GLU A 370 32.41 3.93 25.10
N THR A 371 33.24 2.95 24.79
CA THR A 371 32.91 1.88 23.84
C THR A 371 32.55 0.60 24.59
N VAL A 372 31.30 0.15 24.51
CA VAL A 372 30.79 -1.04 25.19
C VAL A 372 30.47 -2.11 24.15
N ALA A 373 31.11 -3.28 24.27
CA ALA A 373 30.75 -4.45 23.46
C ALA A 373 29.67 -5.28 24.16
N ILE A 374 28.62 -5.62 23.43
CA ILE A 374 27.49 -6.45 23.87
C ILE A 374 27.66 -7.83 23.24
N VAL A 375 27.86 -8.86 24.07
CA VAL A 375 28.07 -10.25 23.65
C VAL A 375 27.02 -11.17 24.25
N GLY A 376 26.88 -12.38 23.71
CA GLY A 376 25.97 -13.39 24.23
C GLY A 376 25.36 -14.27 23.13
N PRO A 377 24.62 -15.32 23.49
CA PRO A 377 24.00 -16.23 22.54
C PRO A 377 22.96 -15.52 21.66
N SER A 378 22.67 -16.12 20.49
CA SER A 378 21.56 -15.65 19.63
C SER A 378 20.24 -15.74 20.40
N GLY A 379 19.36 -14.72 20.23
CA GLY A 379 18.11 -14.64 20.98
C GLY A 379 18.24 -14.13 22.42
N GLY A 380 19.46 -13.81 22.91
CA GLY A 380 19.66 -13.34 24.28
C GLY A 380 19.17 -11.92 24.60
N GLY A 381 18.65 -11.15 23.62
CA GLY A 381 18.11 -9.80 23.84
C GLY A 381 19.05 -8.65 23.44
N LYS A 382 20.22 -8.92 22.86
CA LYS A 382 21.23 -7.91 22.46
C LYS A 382 20.67 -6.85 21.51
N SER A 383 20.11 -7.27 20.38
CA SER A 383 19.53 -6.36 19.38
C SER A 383 18.30 -5.61 19.91
N THR A 384 17.51 -6.27 20.78
CA THR A 384 16.37 -5.66 21.43
C THR A 384 16.81 -4.51 22.33
N LEU A 385 17.84 -4.69 23.18
CA LEU A 385 18.37 -3.60 23.99
C LEU A 385 18.83 -2.41 23.14
N CYS A 386 19.52 -2.68 22.03
CA CYS A 386 19.97 -1.65 21.10
C CYS A 386 18.84 -0.94 20.34
N GLN A 387 17.67 -1.56 20.17
CA GLN A 387 16.49 -0.95 19.57
C GLN A 387 15.67 -0.10 20.55
N LEU A 388 15.77 -0.37 21.85
CA LEU A 388 15.08 0.41 22.89
C LEU A 388 15.76 1.76 23.16
N ILE A 389 17.07 1.87 23.00
CA ILE A 389 17.84 3.09 23.26
C ILE A 389 17.40 4.24 22.32
N PRO A 390 17.25 4.06 20.98
CA PRO A 390 16.70 5.07 20.10
C PRO A 390 15.17 5.21 20.20
N ARG A 391 14.53 4.49 21.14
CA ARG A 391 13.07 4.47 21.33
C ARG A 391 12.31 4.02 20.10
N PHE A 392 12.76 2.96 19.43
CA PHE A 392 11.95 2.31 18.38
C PHE A 392 10.78 1.53 18.96
N TYR A 393 10.90 1.16 20.24
CA TYR A 393 9.86 0.59 21.11
C TYR A 393 9.98 1.22 22.47
N ASP A 394 8.87 1.37 23.19
CA ASP A 394 8.88 1.78 24.60
C ASP A 394 9.10 0.58 25.51
N VAL A 395 9.84 0.78 26.59
CA VAL A 395 10.09 -0.25 27.61
C VAL A 395 8.78 -0.65 28.31
N THR A 396 8.65 -1.93 28.68
CA THR A 396 7.49 -2.39 29.45
C THR A 396 7.59 -1.94 30.91
N GLU A 397 8.78 -2.01 31.48
CA GLU A 397 9.10 -1.53 32.85
C GLU A 397 10.48 -0.87 32.83
N GLY A 398 10.71 0.00 33.80
CA GLY A 398 11.95 0.74 33.93
C GLY A 398 12.03 1.99 33.05
N SER A 399 13.25 2.47 32.79
CA SER A 399 13.47 3.65 31.99
C SER A 399 14.82 3.63 31.26
N ILE A 400 14.90 4.35 30.15
CA ILE A 400 16.15 4.63 29.44
C ILE A 400 16.32 6.15 29.37
N SER A 401 17.51 6.62 29.71
CA SER A 401 17.82 8.05 29.65
C SER A 401 19.13 8.31 28.89
N ILE A 402 19.16 9.45 28.20
CA ILE A 402 20.35 10.00 27.55
C ILE A 402 20.66 11.34 28.18
N ASP A 403 21.89 11.51 28.67
CA ASP A 403 22.33 12.71 29.41
C ASP A 403 21.38 13.09 30.55
N GLY A 404 20.82 12.07 31.25
CA GLY A 404 19.90 12.24 32.37
C GLY A 404 18.46 12.56 31.98
N GLN A 405 18.13 12.64 30.68
CA GLN A 405 16.76 12.85 30.21
C GLN A 405 16.16 11.52 29.75
N ASP A 406 14.98 11.16 30.28
CA ASP A 406 14.24 9.96 29.85
C ASP A 406 13.86 10.10 28.38
N VAL A 407 14.15 9.08 27.57
CA VAL A 407 13.88 9.08 26.11
C VAL A 407 12.40 9.30 25.77
N ARG A 408 11.49 9.02 26.70
CA ARG A 408 10.04 9.28 26.53
C ARG A 408 9.67 10.78 26.54
N HIS A 409 10.52 11.61 27.13
CA HIS A 409 10.38 13.08 27.20
C HIS A 409 11.32 13.83 26.24
N ILE A 410 11.96 13.11 25.32
CA ILE A 410 12.78 13.66 24.24
C ILE A 410 12.00 13.60 22.93
N GLN A 411 12.06 14.65 22.12
CA GLN A 411 11.50 14.64 20.77
C GLN A 411 12.22 13.59 19.90
N GLN A 412 11.46 12.66 19.32
CA GLN A 412 11.99 11.53 18.55
C GLN A 412 12.96 11.99 17.45
N HIS A 413 12.63 13.07 16.74
CA HIS A 413 13.49 13.60 15.67
C HIS A 413 14.87 14.00 16.18
N SER A 414 14.97 14.67 17.36
CA SER A 414 16.24 15.05 17.96
C SER A 414 17.01 13.85 18.53
N LEU A 415 16.29 12.89 19.10
CA LEU A 415 16.84 11.63 19.60
C LEU A 415 17.48 10.82 18.45
N HIS A 416 16.75 10.63 17.35
CA HIS A 416 17.24 9.89 16.19
C HIS A 416 18.42 10.60 15.50
N LYS A 417 18.48 11.94 15.52
CA LYS A 417 19.66 12.68 15.04
C LYS A 417 20.89 12.52 15.92
N ALA A 418 20.71 12.25 17.21
CA ALA A 418 21.81 12.07 18.15
C ALA A 418 22.38 10.63 18.13
N ILE A 419 21.68 9.66 17.53
CA ILE A 419 22.06 8.24 17.53
C ILE A 419 22.25 7.73 16.11
N GLY A 420 23.47 7.37 15.75
CA GLY A 420 23.78 6.73 14.48
C GLY A 420 23.72 5.21 14.61
N ILE A 421 23.00 4.54 13.71
CA ILE A 421 22.82 3.09 13.74
C ILE A 421 23.36 2.48 12.45
N VAL A 422 24.29 1.54 12.58
CA VAL A 422 24.72 0.65 11.48
C VAL A 422 24.12 -0.72 11.73
N GLN A 423 23.13 -1.10 10.92
CA GLN A 423 22.43 -2.37 11.03
C GLN A 423 23.21 -3.50 10.32
N GLN A 424 22.99 -4.74 10.77
CA GLN A 424 23.51 -5.95 10.13
C GLN A 424 23.11 -6.05 8.66
N ASP A 425 21.81 -5.91 8.38
CA ASP A 425 21.26 -5.89 7.02
C ASP A 425 21.14 -4.45 6.53
N VAL A 426 22.16 -4.02 5.77
CA VAL A 426 22.22 -2.67 5.24
C VAL A 426 21.19 -2.47 4.13
N PHE A 427 20.28 -1.52 4.34
CA PHE A 427 19.36 -1.06 3.31
C PHE A 427 19.92 0.14 2.52
N LEU A 428 19.97 0.00 1.19
CA LEU A 428 20.29 1.10 0.27
C LEU A 428 19.06 1.39 -0.61
N PHE A 429 18.76 2.67 -0.76
CA PHE A 429 17.72 3.12 -1.69
C PHE A 429 18.16 2.88 -3.13
N ALA A 430 17.20 2.64 -4.02
CA ALA A 430 17.42 2.48 -5.44
C ALA A 430 17.78 3.83 -6.10
N ASP A 431 19.00 4.29 -5.84
CA ASP A 431 19.55 5.58 -6.25
C ASP A 431 21.06 5.46 -6.49
N THR A 432 21.76 6.57 -6.67
CA THR A 432 23.22 6.63 -6.80
C THR A 432 23.91 6.39 -5.45
N ILE A 433 25.21 6.08 -5.47
CA ILE A 433 26.02 6.02 -4.25
C ILE A 433 26.05 7.37 -3.57
N LEU A 434 26.16 8.47 -4.34
CA LEU A 434 26.17 9.84 -3.83
C LEU A 434 24.93 10.11 -2.95
N GLU A 435 23.74 9.88 -3.51
CA GLU A 435 22.48 10.15 -2.82
C GLU A 435 22.27 9.18 -1.63
N ASN A 436 22.73 7.96 -1.76
CA ASN A 436 22.71 7.02 -0.64
C ASN A 436 23.56 7.47 0.55
N ILE A 437 24.72 8.09 0.33
CA ILE A 437 25.54 8.68 1.40
C ILE A 437 24.92 9.98 1.92
N ARG A 438 24.45 10.86 1.00
CA ARG A 438 23.79 12.14 1.33
C ARG A 438 22.55 11.96 2.18
N TYR A 439 21.92 10.78 2.15
CA TYR A 439 20.77 10.46 3.00
C TYR A 439 21.04 10.68 4.51
N GLY A 440 22.28 10.58 4.95
CA GLY A 440 22.70 10.89 6.33
C GLY A 440 22.53 12.37 6.70
N ARG A 441 22.68 13.27 5.75
CA ARG A 441 22.48 14.71 5.88
C ARG A 441 22.11 15.29 4.49
N PRO A 442 20.81 15.47 4.20
CA PRO A 442 20.33 15.88 2.87
C PRO A 442 20.90 17.20 2.33
N ASP A 443 21.27 18.12 3.21
CA ASP A 443 21.82 19.44 2.84
C ASP A 443 23.35 19.42 2.65
N ALA A 444 24.00 18.25 2.69
CA ALA A 444 25.45 18.13 2.55
C ALA A 444 25.90 18.38 1.11
N THR A 445 27.07 19.05 0.97
CA THR A 445 27.71 19.25 -0.33
C THR A 445 28.34 17.96 -0.85
N ASP A 446 28.65 17.92 -2.16
CA ASP A 446 29.34 16.76 -2.76
C ASP A 446 30.71 16.51 -2.11
N GLU A 447 31.42 17.58 -1.74
CA GLU A 447 32.72 17.52 -1.07
C GLU A 447 32.62 16.86 0.29
N GLU A 448 31.59 17.17 1.08
CA GLU A 448 31.34 16.57 2.39
C GLU A 448 30.99 15.08 2.24
N VAL A 449 30.20 14.72 1.21
CA VAL A 449 29.88 13.32 0.89
C VAL A 449 31.14 12.54 0.50
N ILE A 450 32.02 13.15 -0.32
CA ILE A 450 33.29 12.55 -0.71
C ILE A 450 34.21 12.33 0.50
N GLU A 451 34.26 13.30 1.42
CA GLU A 451 35.06 13.17 2.63
C GLU A 451 34.53 12.07 3.56
N ALA A 452 33.22 11.97 3.73
CA ALA A 452 32.58 10.87 4.46
C ALA A 452 32.90 9.50 3.82
N ALA A 453 32.92 9.42 2.49
CA ALA A 453 33.29 8.20 1.77
C ALA A 453 34.77 7.80 1.98
N LYS A 454 35.69 8.80 2.10
CA LYS A 454 37.09 8.54 2.44
C LYS A 454 37.24 7.98 3.86
N GLN A 455 36.56 8.60 4.83
CA GLN A 455 36.57 8.17 6.22
C GLN A 455 36.00 6.74 6.39
N ALA A 456 35.01 6.37 5.57
CA ALA A 456 34.41 5.04 5.52
C ALA A 456 35.19 4.02 4.69
N GLU A 457 36.42 4.33 4.21
CA GLU A 457 37.27 3.42 3.44
C GLU A 457 36.60 2.90 2.13
N ILE A 458 35.65 3.65 1.53
CA ILE A 458 34.91 3.26 0.32
C ILE A 458 35.31 4.09 -0.92
N TYR A 459 35.97 5.25 -0.74
CA TYR A 459 36.30 6.20 -1.79
C TYR A 459 37.04 5.55 -2.97
N ALA A 460 38.09 4.75 -2.71
CA ALA A 460 38.87 4.09 -3.75
C ALA A 460 38.03 3.09 -4.57
N ASP A 461 37.15 2.35 -3.91
CA ASP A 461 36.23 1.43 -4.59
C ASP A 461 35.25 2.19 -5.49
N ILE A 462 34.72 3.33 -5.02
CA ILE A 462 33.81 4.18 -5.81
C ILE A 462 34.53 4.76 -7.03
N GLN A 463 35.76 5.25 -6.87
CA GLN A 463 36.56 5.79 -7.98
C GLN A 463 36.91 4.75 -9.05
N ALA A 464 37.03 3.50 -8.66
CA ALA A 464 37.24 2.38 -9.61
C ALA A 464 35.98 2.01 -10.40
N MET A 465 34.80 2.49 -10.03
CA MET A 465 33.56 2.24 -10.74
C MET A 465 33.42 3.16 -11.97
N PRO A 466 32.84 2.69 -13.10
CA PRO A 466 32.78 3.47 -14.35
C PRO A 466 32.09 4.84 -14.22
N LYS A 467 31.13 4.99 -13.29
CA LYS A 467 30.36 6.21 -13.03
C LYS A 467 30.72 6.89 -11.69
N GLY A 468 31.74 6.39 -10.97
CA GLY A 468 32.12 6.92 -9.68
C GLY A 468 30.94 7.03 -8.71
N PHE A 469 30.80 8.17 -8.06
CA PHE A 469 29.68 8.45 -7.15
C PHE A 469 28.28 8.43 -7.79
N GLN A 470 28.19 8.62 -9.11
CA GLN A 470 26.93 8.52 -9.86
C GLN A 470 26.57 7.08 -10.22
N THR A 471 27.25 6.08 -9.69
CA THR A 471 26.93 4.68 -9.87
C THR A 471 25.61 4.35 -9.17
N TYR A 472 24.63 3.86 -9.93
CA TYR A 472 23.34 3.39 -9.42
C TYR A 472 23.52 2.06 -8.68
N VAL A 473 22.97 1.94 -7.48
CA VAL A 473 23.20 0.78 -6.61
C VAL A 473 22.20 -0.37 -6.81
N GLY A 474 21.13 -0.16 -7.57
CA GLY A 474 20.03 -1.12 -7.73
C GLY A 474 19.10 -1.20 -6.51
N GLU A 475 18.03 -1.97 -6.63
CA GLU A 475 17.11 -2.21 -5.51
C GLU A 475 17.85 -2.86 -4.34
N ARG A 476 17.73 -2.29 -3.13
CA ARG A 476 18.43 -2.74 -1.91
C ARG A 476 19.94 -2.90 -2.10
N GLY A 477 20.51 -2.14 -3.04
CA GLY A 477 21.96 -2.18 -3.31
C GLY A 477 22.44 -3.48 -3.98
N THR A 478 21.62 -4.19 -4.75
CA THR A 478 21.95 -5.48 -5.36
C THR A 478 23.18 -5.46 -6.27
N LEU A 479 23.57 -4.29 -6.75
CA LEU A 479 24.75 -4.11 -7.63
C LEU A 479 26.05 -3.90 -6.86
N LEU A 480 26.01 -3.81 -5.53
CA LEU A 480 27.19 -3.66 -4.68
C LEU A 480 27.47 -4.97 -3.92
N SER A 481 28.76 -5.20 -3.61
CA SER A 481 29.14 -6.29 -2.69
C SER A 481 28.68 -5.97 -1.25
N GLY A 482 28.55 -7.00 -0.40
CA GLY A 482 28.17 -6.83 1.02
C GLY A 482 29.03 -5.82 1.75
N GLY A 483 30.37 -5.91 1.58
CA GLY A 483 31.29 -4.96 2.19
C GLY A 483 31.22 -3.54 1.63
N GLN A 484 30.87 -3.38 0.36
CA GLN A 484 30.62 -2.04 -0.22
C GLN A 484 29.34 -1.43 0.36
N LYS A 485 28.23 -2.20 0.46
CA LYS A 485 27.00 -1.74 1.10
C LYS A 485 27.26 -1.26 2.51
N GLN A 486 27.96 -2.06 3.30
CA GLN A 486 28.27 -1.74 4.70
C GLN A 486 29.08 -0.45 4.83
N ARG A 487 30.13 -0.28 3.98
CA ARG A 487 30.92 0.96 3.99
C ARG A 487 30.14 2.19 3.48
N VAL A 488 29.18 2.04 2.57
CA VAL A 488 28.26 3.12 2.19
C VAL A 488 27.38 3.50 3.38
N ALA A 489 26.86 2.53 4.15
CA ALA A 489 26.11 2.80 5.37
C ALA A 489 26.96 3.50 6.45
N ILE A 490 28.21 3.09 6.61
CA ILE A 490 29.17 3.76 7.51
C ILE A 490 29.42 5.21 7.05
N ALA A 491 29.54 5.46 5.74
CA ALA A 491 29.70 6.81 5.20
C ALA A 491 28.48 7.72 5.50
N ARG A 492 27.25 7.16 5.49
CA ARG A 492 26.06 7.89 5.95
C ARG A 492 26.21 8.40 7.38
N ILE A 493 26.73 7.55 8.27
CA ILE A 493 26.89 7.89 9.68
C ILE A 493 28.03 8.88 9.89
N PHE A 494 29.13 8.79 9.14
CA PHE A 494 30.16 9.82 9.15
C PHE A 494 29.61 11.19 8.76
N LEU A 495 28.77 11.23 7.72
CA LEU A 495 28.14 12.47 7.23
C LEU A 495 27.14 13.04 8.25
N MET A 496 26.38 12.18 8.91
CA MET A 496 25.43 12.54 9.97
C MET A 496 26.13 13.03 11.23
N ASN A 497 27.31 12.47 11.56
CA ASN A 497 28.18 12.81 12.69
C ASN A 497 27.48 12.80 14.08
N PRO A 498 26.82 11.72 14.49
CA PRO A 498 26.10 11.65 15.76
C PRO A 498 27.06 11.41 16.95
N PRO A 499 26.73 11.89 18.17
CA PRO A 499 27.54 11.65 19.37
C PRO A 499 27.40 10.21 19.92
N ILE A 500 26.34 9.50 19.60
CA ILE A 500 26.08 8.12 20.05
C ILE A 500 26.03 7.20 18.84
N LEU A 501 26.63 6.02 18.96
CA LEU A 501 26.66 4.99 17.92
C LEU A 501 26.12 3.66 18.43
N ILE A 502 25.33 2.99 17.60
CA ILE A 502 24.93 1.60 17.77
C ILE A 502 25.37 0.85 16.52
N LEU A 503 26.30 -0.08 16.70
CA LEU A 503 26.89 -0.86 15.61
C LEU A 503 26.48 -2.33 15.77
N ASP A 504 25.75 -2.86 14.79
CA ASP A 504 25.43 -4.29 14.73
C ASP A 504 26.37 -4.97 13.74
N GLU A 505 27.34 -5.73 14.27
CA GLU A 505 28.43 -6.30 13.51
C GLU A 505 28.08 -7.67 12.94
N ALA A 506 27.73 -7.74 11.67
CA ALA A 506 27.63 -8.99 10.94
C ALA A 506 28.47 -8.98 9.67
N THR A 507 29.68 -9.45 9.80
CA THR A 507 30.66 -9.52 8.70
C THR A 507 30.99 -10.98 8.29
N SER A 508 30.12 -11.94 8.62
CA SER A 508 30.38 -13.39 8.52
C SER A 508 30.62 -13.94 7.10
N ALA A 509 30.46 -13.12 6.05
CA ALA A 509 30.63 -13.57 4.66
C ALA A 509 31.58 -12.69 3.83
N LEU A 510 32.51 -11.96 4.50
CA LEU A 510 33.41 -11.03 3.82
C LEU A 510 34.83 -11.59 3.77
N ASP A 511 35.58 -11.24 2.72
CA ASP A 511 37.02 -11.53 2.66
C ASP A 511 37.79 -10.69 3.69
N SER A 512 38.94 -11.18 4.11
CA SER A 512 39.75 -10.59 5.19
C SER A 512 40.25 -9.16 4.88
N VAL A 513 40.43 -8.80 3.60
CA VAL A 513 40.85 -7.45 3.20
C VAL A 513 39.71 -6.45 3.35
N THR A 514 38.53 -6.82 2.88
CA THR A 514 37.31 -6.02 3.04
C THR A 514 36.93 -5.87 4.50
N GLU A 515 37.08 -6.95 5.29
CA GLU A 515 36.86 -6.93 6.72
C GLU A 515 37.79 -5.93 7.44
N ALA A 516 39.06 -5.95 7.13
CA ALA A 516 40.03 -5.01 7.72
C ALA A 516 39.71 -3.54 7.39
N LYS A 517 39.16 -3.27 6.20
CA LYS A 517 38.69 -1.91 5.82
C LYS A 517 37.47 -1.51 6.66
N ILE A 518 36.51 -2.41 6.85
CA ILE A 518 35.32 -2.14 7.67
C ILE A 518 35.70 -1.90 9.12
N GLN A 519 36.59 -2.72 9.66
CA GLN A 519 37.04 -2.56 11.04
C GLN A 519 37.75 -1.21 11.25
N ARG A 520 38.61 -0.79 10.32
CA ARG A 520 39.22 0.56 10.40
C ARG A 520 38.19 1.65 10.31
N ALA A 521 37.18 1.50 9.46
CA ALA A 521 36.08 2.46 9.37
C ALA A 521 35.28 2.55 10.67
N PHE A 522 35.00 1.41 11.33
CA PHE A 522 34.34 1.39 12.63
C PHE A 522 35.20 2.01 13.73
N ASP A 523 36.48 1.67 13.79
CA ASP A 523 37.43 2.23 14.78
C ASP A 523 37.53 3.77 14.63
N ASN A 524 37.59 4.24 13.39
CA ASN A 524 37.58 5.69 13.10
C ASN A 524 36.26 6.35 13.49
N LEU A 525 35.13 5.68 13.20
CA LEU A 525 33.80 6.17 13.51
C LEU A 525 33.56 6.27 15.01
N SER A 526 34.04 5.31 15.79
CA SER A 526 33.83 5.22 17.25
C SER A 526 34.67 6.24 18.04
N ARG A 527 35.72 6.82 17.46
CA ARG A 527 36.64 7.73 18.20
C ARG A 527 35.89 8.97 18.70
N GLY A 528 35.95 9.18 20.02
CA GLY A 528 35.34 10.33 20.69
C GLY A 528 33.80 10.29 20.76
N ARG A 529 33.18 9.15 20.45
CA ARG A 529 31.74 8.94 20.54
C ARG A 529 31.40 7.81 21.49
N THR A 530 30.27 7.90 22.15
CA THR A 530 29.71 6.78 22.92
C THR A 530 29.23 5.70 21.97
N THR A 531 29.77 4.50 22.11
CA THR A 531 29.53 3.42 21.13
C THR A 531 29.07 2.14 21.80
N LEU A 532 27.94 1.61 21.36
CA LEU A 532 27.45 0.29 21.69
C LEU A 532 27.67 -0.63 20.49
N ILE A 533 28.35 -1.74 20.66
CA ILE A 533 28.66 -2.67 19.57
C ILE A 533 28.09 -4.03 19.89
N ILE A 534 27.14 -4.54 19.09
CA ILE A 534 26.79 -5.96 19.14
C ILE A 534 27.90 -6.73 18.45
N ALA A 535 28.80 -7.28 19.26
CA ALA A 535 30.01 -7.86 18.73
C ALA A 535 29.87 -9.37 18.51
N HIS A 536 30.19 -9.78 17.30
CA HIS A 536 30.28 -11.18 16.90
C HIS A 536 31.71 -11.61 16.62
N ARG A 537 32.70 -10.71 16.72
CA ARG A 537 34.12 -10.96 16.43
C ARG A 537 35.04 -10.66 17.60
N LEU A 538 36.05 -11.52 17.76
CA LEU A 538 37.02 -11.39 18.83
C LEU A 538 37.84 -10.08 18.75
N SER A 539 38.16 -9.60 17.54
CA SER A 539 38.90 -8.34 17.33
C SER A 539 38.13 -7.13 17.91
N THR A 540 36.85 -7.02 17.60
CA THR A 540 35.97 -5.93 18.06
C THR A 540 35.75 -6.02 19.57
N ILE A 541 35.53 -7.23 20.09
CA ILE A 541 35.35 -7.45 21.53
C ILE A 541 36.58 -6.99 22.32
N ARG A 542 37.78 -7.27 21.82
CA ARG A 542 39.04 -6.93 22.50
C ARG A 542 39.36 -5.44 22.51
N SER A 543 38.88 -4.68 21.53
CA SER A 543 39.10 -3.23 21.42
C SER A 543 38.14 -2.40 22.26
N ALA A 544 37.06 -3.01 22.76
CA ALA A 544 36.07 -2.31 23.59
C ALA A 544 36.62 -1.97 24.97
N SER A 545 36.23 -0.82 25.50
CA SER A 545 36.58 -0.36 26.85
C SER A 545 36.00 -1.27 27.94
N ARG A 546 34.77 -1.75 27.68
CA ARG A 546 34.02 -2.64 28.55
C ARG A 546 33.19 -3.62 27.72
N ILE A 547 33.00 -4.79 28.24
CA ILE A 547 32.19 -5.87 27.65
C ILE A 547 31.06 -6.18 28.61
N ILE A 548 29.86 -6.32 28.09
CA ILE A 548 28.69 -6.84 28.80
C ILE A 548 28.21 -8.13 28.12
N SER A 549 27.95 -9.16 28.94
CA SER A 549 27.39 -10.42 28.47
C SER A 549 25.89 -10.45 28.78
N ILE A 550 25.05 -10.67 27.74
CA ILE A 550 23.60 -10.80 27.87
C ILE A 550 23.21 -12.23 27.53
N ALA A 551 22.61 -12.93 28.49
CA ALA A 551 22.03 -14.25 28.30
C ALA A 551 20.63 -14.29 28.93
N ASP A 552 19.69 -14.96 28.29
CA ASP A 552 18.30 -15.11 28.75
C ASP A 552 17.66 -13.77 29.19
N GLY A 553 17.88 -12.71 28.41
CA GLY A 553 17.35 -11.37 28.64
C GLY A 553 17.95 -10.62 29.86
N ARG A 554 19.04 -11.08 30.44
CA ARG A 554 19.71 -10.46 31.62
C ARG A 554 21.17 -10.16 31.35
N ILE A 555 21.70 -9.10 31.95
CA ILE A 555 23.15 -8.88 32.00
C ILE A 555 23.74 -9.86 33.02
N THR A 556 24.53 -10.80 32.56
CA THR A 556 25.18 -11.83 33.39
C THR A 556 26.57 -11.42 33.87
N GLU A 557 27.29 -10.68 33.05
CA GLU A 557 28.67 -10.27 33.30
C GLU A 557 28.93 -8.88 32.74
N SER A 558 29.78 -8.12 33.43
CA SER A 558 30.31 -6.83 32.96
C SER A 558 31.75 -6.69 33.43
N GLY A 559 32.66 -6.24 32.56
CA GLY A 559 34.07 -6.03 32.87
C GLY A 559 34.93 -5.86 31.63
N THR A 560 36.23 -5.75 31.81
CA THR A 560 37.21 -5.74 30.72
C THR A 560 37.45 -7.17 30.19
N HIS A 561 38.03 -7.28 29.01
CA HIS A 561 38.38 -8.56 28.40
C HIS A 561 39.18 -9.48 29.36
N GLY A 562 40.21 -8.92 30.05
CA GLY A 562 41.02 -9.68 30.96
C GLY A 562 40.27 -10.17 32.20
N GLU A 563 39.46 -9.32 32.80
CA GLU A 563 38.63 -9.64 33.99
C GLU A 563 37.64 -10.76 33.68
N LEU A 564 36.93 -10.67 32.55
CA LEU A 564 35.91 -11.65 32.19
C LEU A 564 36.51 -13.01 31.80
N LEU A 565 37.69 -13.04 31.20
CA LEU A 565 38.39 -14.30 30.94
C LEU A 565 38.79 -14.98 32.24
N GLN A 566 39.24 -14.21 33.25
CA GLN A 566 39.63 -14.76 34.56
C GLN A 566 38.43 -15.30 35.34
N LYS A 567 37.23 -14.69 35.15
CA LYS A 567 35.98 -15.16 35.77
C LYS A 567 35.54 -16.54 35.29
N GLY A 568 35.91 -16.94 34.07
CA GLY A 568 35.55 -18.25 33.51
C GLY A 568 34.06 -18.46 33.30
N GLY A 569 33.29 -17.39 33.04
CA GLY A 569 31.84 -17.44 32.84
C GLY A 569 31.42 -17.46 31.36
N VAL A 570 30.19 -16.99 31.10
CA VAL A 570 29.56 -17.01 29.76
C VAL A 570 30.46 -16.36 28.70
N TYR A 571 31.11 -15.23 29.02
CA TYR A 571 32.05 -14.58 28.12
C TYR A 571 33.25 -15.45 27.78
N ALA A 572 33.87 -16.07 28.80
CA ALA A 572 35.05 -16.92 28.60
C ALA A 572 34.72 -18.14 27.73
N ASP A 573 33.56 -18.76 27.93
CA ASP A 573 33.07 -19.88 27.12
C ASP A 573 32.85 -19.48 25.66
N LEU A 574 32.19 -18.34 25.41
CA LEU A 574 32.00 -17.78 24.05
C LEU A 574 33.35 -17.48 23.38
N TYR A 575 34.27 -16.85 24.10
CA TYR A 575 35.62 -16.53 23.62
C TYR A 575 36.41 -17.77 23.25
N ASN A 576 36.44 -18.76 24.13
CA ASN A 576 37.20 -20.01 23.93
C ASN A 576 36.63 -20.81 22.74
N THR A 577 35.31 -20.86 22.60
CA THR A 577 34.66 -21.53 21.48
C THR A 577 34.99 -20.85 20.14
N GLN A 578 34.93 -19.52 20.07
CA GLN A 578 35.28 -18.79 18.85
C GLN A 578 36.78 -18.89 18.53
N ASN A 579 37.66 -18.86 19.54
CA ASN A 579 39.09 -18.97 19.35
C ASN A 579 39.49 -20.36 18.87
N ALA A 580 38.86 -21.42 19.39
CA ALA A 580 39.06 -22.80 18.94
C ALA A 580 38.68 -22.96 17.45
N LEU A 581 37.52 -22.43 17.04
CA LEU A 581 37.08 -22.44 15.64
C LEU A 581 38.02 -21.67 14.71
N ALA A 582 38.54 -20.51 15.16
CA ALA A 582 39.52 -19.72 14.42
C ALA A 582 40.84 -20.44 14.22
N LEU A 583 41.32 -21.17 15.24
CA LEU A 583 42.53 -21.98 15.18
C LEU A 583 42.39 -23.24 14.30
N GLU A 584 41.21 -23.86 14.28
CA GLU A 584 40.90 -24.97 13.36
C GLU A 584 40.84 -24.49 11.89
N ALA A 585 40.25 -23.34 11.63
CA ALA A 585 40.20 -22.74 10.29
C ALA A 585 41.58 -22.33 9.75
N LEU A 586 42.57 -22.11 10.61
CA LEU A 586 43.97 -21.84 10.21
C LEU A 586 44.80 -23.11 9.97
N LYS A 587 44.31 -24.29 10.39
CA LYS A 587 44.97 -25.59 10.24
C LYS A 587 44.48 -26.40 9.04
N GLY A 588 43.35 -26.05 8.43
CA GLY A 588 42.82 -26.65 7.22
C GLY A 588 43.06 -25.76 5.99
#